data_4aabffb1f3a7382759f5e0a0ed1ba864
#
_entry.id   4aabffb1f3a7382759f5e0a0ed1ba864
#
_cell.length_a   1.000
_cell.length_b   1.000
_cell.length_c   1.000
_cell.angle_alpha   90.00
_cell.angle_beta   90.00
_cell.angle_gamma   90.00
#
_symmetry.space_group_name_H-M   'P 1'
#
loop_
_entity.id
_entity.type
_entity.pdbx_description
1 polymer ?
#
loop_
_entity_poly.entity_id
_entity_poly.type
_entity_poly.pdbx_seq_one_letter_code
_entity_poly.pdbx_strand_id
1 'polypeptide(L)'
;METIGLDKEELLDLYNTDLETLLELSSQYMSKNIEFCSLVNARSGKCSQNCKYCAQSSHYRTDIETYPLIDKEEVLKAAKEAKEYGVNHFAIVTSGKDPEEENFDKIIELIQEINKVDGISSCASIGILNEEDAKKLADAGLKRFHHNINTSQSDYPEVCTTHTWEDRV
;
A
#
# COMPACT_ATOMS: atom_id res chain seq x y z
N MET A 1 11.83 7.15 -16.94
CA MET A 1 10.62 6.53 -17.54
C MET A 1 9.67 7.69 -17.80
N GLU A 2 9.50 8.08 -19.06
CA GLU A 2 8.51 9.10 -19.39
C GLU A 2 7.14 8.54 -19.02
N THR A 3 6.44 9.24 -18.15
CA THR A 3 5.02 8.98 -17.89
C THR A 3 4.29 9.33 -19.19
N ILE A 4 3.75 8.33 -19.86
CA ILE A 4 2.79 8.54 -20.95
C ILE A 4 1.53 9.09 -20.24
N GLY A 5 1.46 10.42 -20.14
CA GLY A 5 0.28 11.10 -19.62
C GLY A 5 -0.83 11.00 -20.66
N LEU A 6 -1.73 10.04 -20.49
CA LEU A 6 -2.98 10.00 -21.25
C LEU A 6 -3.91 11.09 -20.70
N ASP A 7 -4.54 11.83 -21.58
CA ASP A 7 -5.59 12.76 -21.20
C ASP A 7 -6.92 12.03 -20.95
N LYS A 8 -7.94 12.78 -20.51
CA LYS A 8 -9.24 12.20 -20.16
C LYS A 8 -9.94 11.57 -21.36
N GLU A 9 -9.81 12.16 -22.55
CA GLU A 9 -10.47 11.66 -23.78
C GLU A 9 -9.81 10.37 -24.21
N GLU A 10 -8.49 10.31 -24.21
CA GLU A 10 -7.71 9.08 -24.51
C GLU A 10 -8.04 7.95 -23.52
N LEU A 11 -8.20 8.25 -22.23
CA LEU A 11 -8.62 7.25 -21.23
C LEU A 11 -10.04 6.75 -21.47
N LEU A 12 -10.99 7.60 -21.89
CA LEU A 12 -12.34 7.20 -22.21
C LEU A 12 -12.40 6.36 -23.49
N ASP A 13 -11.59 6.68 -24.48
CA ASP A 13 -11.48 5.90 -25.72
C ASP A 13 -10.93 4.50 -25.42
N LEU A 14 -9.90 4.37 -24.59
CA LEU A 14 -9.42 3.08 -24.12
C LEU A 14 -10.46 2.31 -23.34
N TYR A 15 -11.23 2.98 -22.45
CA TYR A 15 -12.29 2.35 -21.69
C TYR A 15 -13.40 1.74 -22.58
N ASN A 16 -13.69 2.38 -23.73
CA ASN A 16 -14.70 1.92 -24.70
C ASN A 16 -14.13 0.96 -25.77
N THR A 17 -12.83 0.72 -25.76
CA THR A 17 -12.16 -0.18 -26.70
C THR A 17 -12.43 -1.63 -26.30
N ASP A 18 -12.59 -2.51 -27.29
CA ASP A 18 -12.77 -3.95 -27.04
C ASP A 18 -11.51 -4.59 -26.43
N LEU A 19 -11.73 -5.70 -25.72
CA LEU A 19 -10.68 -6.35 -24.94
C LEU A 19 -9.51 -6.86 -25.83
N GLU A 20 -9.79 -7.35 -27.02
CA GLU A 20 -8.76 -7.91 -27.92
C GLU A 20 -7.80 -6.82 -28.37
N THR A 21 -8.34 -5.69 -28.80
CA THR A 21 -7.56 -4.49 -29.14
C THR A 21 -6.76 -3.95 -27.96
N LEU A 22 -7.37 -3.92 -26.74
CA LEU A 22 -6.65 -3.49 -25.52
C LEU A 22 -5.47 -4.42 -25.20
N LEU A 23 -5.63 -5.73 -25.35
CA LEU A 23 -4.55 -6.70 -25.13
C LEU A 23 -3.42 -6.52 -26.15
N GLU A 24 -3.74 -6.29 -27.42
CA GLU A 24 -2.74 -5.99 -28.45
C GLU A 24 -1.97 -4.69 -28.14
N LEU A 25 -2.67 -3.61 -27.81
CA LEU A 25 -2.07 -2.34 -27.41
C LEU A 25 -1.17 -2.49 -26.19
N SER A 26 -1.67 -3.13 -25.14
CA SER A 26 -0.92 -3.31 -23.89
C SER A 26 0.32 -4.17 -24.06
N SER A 27 0.31 -5.12 -24.99
CA SER A 27 1.45 -6.00 -25.27
C SER A 27 2.71 -5.25 -25.68
N GLN A 28 2.54 -4.07 -26.29
CA GLN A 28 3.64 -3.21 -26.75
C GLN A 28 4.37 -2.53 -25.57
N TYR A 29 3.67 -2.40 -24.44
CA TYR A 29 4.18 -1.75 -23.22
C TYR A 29 4.57 -2.75 -22.13
N MET A 30 4.36 -4.04 -22.35
CA MET A 30 4.69 -5.07 -21.36
C MET A 30 6.19 -5.13 -21.10
N SER A 31 6.57 -5.02 -19.84
CA SER A 31 7.91 -5.36 -19.41
C SER A 31 8.12 -6.87 -19.50
N LYS A 32 9.30 -7.30 -19.96
CA LYS A 32 9.70 -8.72 -19.89
C LYS A 32 10.10 -9.14 -18.46
N ASN A 33 10.27 -8.19 -17.58
CA ASN A 33 10.60 -8.44 -16.18
C ASN A 33 9.34 -8.45 -15.33
N ILE A 34 9.13 -9.53 -14.59
CA ILE A 34 8.08 -9.65 -13.59
C ILE A 34 8.70 -9.32 -12.24
N GLU A 35 8.12 -8.36 -11.53
CA GLU A 35 8.46 -8.05 -10.15
C GLU A 35 7.52 -8.79 -9.20
N PHE A 36 8.08 -9.53 -8.22
CA PHE A 36 7.32 -10.17 -7.18
C PHE A 36 7.25 -9.29 -5.94
N CYS A 37 6.03 -9.16 -5.41
CA CYS A 37 5.77 -8.41 -4.19
C CYS A 37 5.21 -9.36 -3.12
N SER A 38 5.61 -9.16 -1.87
CA SER A 38 5.03 -9.79 -0.70
C SER A 38 4.74 -8.74 0.36
N LEU A 39 3.94 -9.09 1.34
CA LEU A 39 3.64 -8.20 2.45
C LEU A 39 3.56 -8.95 3.77
N VAL A 40 3.74 -8.20 4.85
CA VAL A 40 3.40 -8.62 6.21
C VAL A 40 2.31 -7.69 6.74
N ASN A 41 1.23 -8.26 7.30
CA ASN A 41 0.27 -7.50 8.07
C ASN A 41 0.87 -7.27 9.47
N ALA A 42 1.60 -6.17 9.62
CA ALA A 42 2.39 -5.91 10.82
C ALA A 42 1.54 -5.45 12.01
N ARG A 43 0.31 -4.97 11.77
CA ARG A 43 -0.69 -4.63 12.81
C ARG A 43 -2.07 -4.94 12.28
N SER A 44 -2.88 -5.64 13.06
CA SER A 44 -4.22 -6.08 12.65
C SER A 44 -5.32 -5.60 13.59
N GLY A 45 -6.45 -5.23 13.00
CA GLY A 45 -7.67 -4.85 13.70
C GLY A 45 -7.62 -3.47 14.35
N LYS A 46 -8.64 -3.15 15.14
CA LYS A 46 -8.80 -1.91 15.93
C LYS A 46 -8.68 -0.59 15.14
N CYS A 47 -8.91 -0.62 13.82
CA CYS A 47 -8.93 0.61 13.03
C CYS A 47 -10.16 1.45 13.40
N SER A 48 -9.94 2.74 13.71
CA SER A 48 -11.00 3.68 14.08
C SER A 48 -11.88 4.12 12.91
N GLN A 49 -11.55 3.71 11.69
CA GLN A 49 -12.23 4.12 10.47
C GLN A 49 -13.36 3.15 10.12
N ASN A 50 -14.45 3.68 9.53
CA ASN A 50 -15.64 2.92 9.22
C ASN A 50 -15.78 2.54 7.73
N CYS A 51 -14.66 2.35 7.04
CA CYS A 51 -14.67 1.90 5.64
C CYS A 51 -15.44 0.59 5.49
N LYS A 52 -16.54 0.60 4.77
CA LYS A 52 -17.51 -0.53 4.67
C LYS A 52 -16.91 -1.83 4.13
N TYR A 53 -15.85 -1.76 3.36
CA TYR A 53 -15.18 -2.93 2.76
C TYR A 53 -14.06 -3.49 3.64
N CYS A 54 -13.68 -2.80 4.73
CA CYS A 54 -12.46 -3.10 5.45
C CYS A 54 -12.73 -3.97 6.71
N ALA A 55 -12.19 -5.19 6.69
CA ALA A 55 -12.28 -6.10 7.84
C ALA A 55 -11.51 -5.61 9.09
N GLN A 56 -10.58 -4.66 8.93
CA GLN A 56 -9.78 -4.11 10.03
C GLN A 56 -10.53 -3.08 10.89
N SER A 57 -11.73 -2.64 10.42
CA SER A 57 -12.53 -1.62 11.10
C SER A 57 -13.10 -2.12 12.42
N SER A 58 -12.98 -1.32 13.50
CA SER A 58 -13.63 -1.60 14.78
C SER A 58 -15.14 -1.32 14.78
N HIS A 59 -15.67 -0.74 13.70
CA HIS A 59 -17.11 -0.49 13.53
C HIS A 59 -17.91 -1.73 13.12
N TYR A 60 -17.22 -2.78 12.62
CA TYR A 60 -17.86 -3.99 12.14
C TYR A 60 -17.38 -5.22 12.90
N ARG A 61 -18.25 -6.21 13.02
CA ARG A 61 -17.89 -7.52 13.56
C ARG A 61 -17.28 -8.35 12.44
N THR A 62 -16.00 -8.64 12.60
CA THR A 62 -15.23 -9.48 11.67
C THR A 62 -14.45 -10.50 12.48
N ASP A 63 -14.25 -11.70 11.94
CA ASP A 63 -13.52 -12.79 12.61
C ASP A 63 -12.00 -12.72 12.34
N ILE A 64 -11.45 -11.51 12.20
CA ILE A 64 -10.01 -11.33 12.01
C ILE A 64 -9.27 -11.42 13.34
N GLU A 65 -8.08 -11.99 13.29
CA GLU A 65 -7.15 -11.91 14.40
C GLU A 65 -6.70 -10.45 14.60
N THR A 66 -6.69 -10.00 15.85
CA THR A 66 -6.32 -8.62 16.22
C THR A 66 -5.06 -8.63 17.05
N TYR A 67 -4.03 -7.90 16.61
CA TYR A 67 -2.75 -7.79 17.31
C TYR A 67 -2.12 -6.40 17.10
N PRO A 68 -1.28 -5.95 18.07
CA PRO A 68 -0.52 -4.71 17.95
C PRO A 68 0.57 -4.86 16.88
N LEU A 69 1.40 -3.82 16.71
CA LEU A 69 2.57 -3.91 15.86
C LEU A 69 3.45 -5.09 16.31
N ILE A 70 3.70 -6.03 15.39
CA ILE A 70 4.53 -7.22 15.63
C ILE A 70 5.99 -6.85 15.81
N ASP A 71 6.75 -7.75 16.41
CA ASP A 71 8.16 -7.52 16.70
C ASP A 71 9.02 -7.46 15.42
N LYS A 72 10.11 -6.70 15.52
CA LYS A 72 11.07 -6.52 14.41
C LYS A 72 11.61 -7.83 13.87
N GLU A 73 11.92 -8.75 14.73
CA GLU A 73 12.47 -10.08 14.39
C GLU A 73 11.49 -10.86 13.49
N GLU A 74 10.19 -10.76 13.77
CA GLU A 74 9.16 -11.42 12.99
C GLU A 74 9.03 -10.82 11.59
N VAL A 75 9.03 -9.48 11.49
CA VAL A 75 9.01 -8.77 10.20
C VAL A 75 10.23 -9.12 9.35
N LEU A 76 11.42 -9.11 9.95
CA LEU A 76 12.67 -9.42 9.25
C LEU A 76 12.76 -10.89 8.82
N LYS A 77 12.22 -11.80 9.63
CA LYS A 77 12.10 -13.19 9.24
C LYS A 77 11.23 -13.34 7.99
N ALA A 78 10.06 -12.73 8.00
CA ALA A 78 9.15 -12.76 6.85
C ALA A 78 9.78 -12.13 5.59
N ALA A 79 10.53 -11.03 5.72
CA ALA A 79 11.24 -10.40 4.60
C ALA A 79 12.33 -11.31 4.01
N LYS A 80 13.09 -12.02 4.87
CA LYS A 80 14.12 -12.97 4.43
C LYS A 80 13.51 -14.18 3.74
N GLU A 81 12.44 -14.74 4.29
CA GLU A 81 11.68 -15.82 3.67
C GLU A 81 11.12 -15.40 2.30
N ALA A 82 10.54 -14.22 2.19
CA ALA A 82 10.06 -13.66 0.93
C ALA A 82 11.18 -13.57 -0.12
N LYS A 83 12.38 -13.16 0.28
CA LYS A 83 13.56 -13.14 -0.59
C LYS A 83 13.90 -14.52 -1.17
N GLU A 84 13.82 -15.59 -0.38
CA GLU A 84 14.09 -16.95 -0.83
C GLU A 84 13.14 -17.38 -1.96
N TYR A 85 11.93 -16.81 -1.99
CA TYR A 85 10.94 -16.99 -3.07
C TYR A 85 11.12 -16.02 -4.25
N GLY A 86 12.19 -15.25 -4.30
CA GLY A 86 12.47 -14.31 -5.38
C GLY A 86 11.68 -13.01 -5.35
N VAL A 87 11.14 -12.64 -4.18
CA VAL A 87 10.43 -11.37 -4.00
C VAL A 87 11.40 -10.20 -4.12
N ASN A 88 10.99 -9.15 -4.83
CA ASN A 88 11.76 -7.93 -5.04
C ASN A 88 11.28 -6.79 -4.13
N HIS A 89 9.99 -6.77 -3.80
CA HIS A 89 9.36 -5.74 -2.99
C HIS A 89 8.63 -6.34 -1.79
N PHE A 90 8.98 -5.88 -0.59
CA PHE A 90 8.36 -6.37 0.64
C PHE A 90 7.67 -5.21 1.37
N ALA A 91 6.36 -5.35 1.63
CA ALA A 91 5.54 -4.30 2.19
C ALA A 91 5.19 -4.53 3.66
N ILE A 92 5.33 -3.48 4.46
CA ILE A 92 4.74 -3.39 5.80
C ILE A 92 3.34 -2.82 5.65
N VAL A 93 2.33 -3.55 6.14
CA VAL A 93 0.94 -3.11 6.14
C VAL A 93 0.44 -3.01 7.57
N THR A 94 -0.22 -1.91 7.91
CA THR A 94 -0.83 -1.74 9.23
C THR A 94 -2.30 -1.31 9.13
N SER A 95 -3.11 -1.78 10.05
CA SER A 95 -4.42 -1.20 10.29
C SER A 95 -4.28 0.19 10.93
N GLY A 96 -5.19 1.11 10.62
CA GLY A 96 -5.21 2.46 11.18
C GLY A 96 -5.56 3.52 10.13
N LYS A 97 -5.94 4.73 10.59
CA LYS A 97 -6.14 5.89 9.73
C LYS A 97 -4.81 6.48 9.27
N ASP A 98 -3.89 6.55 10.19
CA ASP A 98 -2.55 7.12 10.09
C ASP A 98 -1.60 6.29 10.97
N PRO A 99 -0.29 6.41 10.80
CA PRO A 99 0.66 5.81 11.72
C PRO A 99 0.58 6.52 13.06
N GLU A 100 0.29 5.75 14.12
CA GLU A 100 0.39 6.28 15.48
C GLU A 100 1.82 6.69 15.77
N GLU A 101 2.02 7.84 16.41
CA GLU A 101 3.35 8.43 16.68
C GLU A 101 4.29 7.42 17.34
N GLU A 102 3.81 6.66 18.32
CA GLU A 102 4.59 5.62 19.01
C GLU A 102 5.04 4.47 18.09
N ASN A 103 4.28 4.15 17.06
CA ASN A 103 4.57 3.09 16.12
C ASN A 103 5.38 3.58 14.91
N PHE A 104 5.33 4.87 14.62
CA PHE A 104 5.96 5.42 13.42
C PHE A 104 7.48 5.27 13.43
N ASP A 105 8.13 5.55 14.55
CA ASP A 105 9.58 5.38 14.69
C ASP A 105 10.00 3.92 14.52
N LYS A 106 9.19 2.99 15.03
CA LYS A 106 9.42 1.55 14.83
C LYS A 106 9.28 1.15 13.36
N ILE A 107 8.30 1.73 12.65
CA ILE A 107 8.13 1.48 11.21
C ILE A 107 9.32 2.04 10.42
N ILE A 108 9.84 3.21 10.77
CA ILE A 108 11.06 3.77 10.19
C ILE A 108 12.24 2.80 10.37
N GLU A 109 12.44 2.29 11.57
CA GLU A 109 13.48 1.30 11.86
C GLU A 109 13.28 0.03 11.01
N LEU A 110 12.06 -0.49 10.92
CA LEU A 110 11.74 -1.65 10.11
C LEU A 110 12.08 -1.46 8.63
N ILE A 111 11.76 -0.29 8.06
CA ILE A 111 12.10 0.07 6.68
C ILE A 111 13.62 0.03 6.46
N GLN A 112 14.37 0.64 7.37
CA GLN A 112 15.83 0.65 7.30
C GLN A 112 16.43 -0.76 7.39
N GLU A 113 15.88 -1.61 8.26
CA GLU A 113 16.34 -2.99 8.42
C GLU A 113 15.96 -3.88 7.22
N ILE A 114 14.75 -3.74 6.69
CA ILE A 114 14.33 -4.47 5.48
C ILE A 114 15.25 -4.13 4.30
N ASN A 115 15.62 -2.87 4.15
CA ASN A 115 16.51 -2.43 3.07
C ASN A 115 17.94 -2.98 3.18
N LYS A 116 18.34 -3.56 4.32
CA LYS A 116 19.61 -4.29 4.47
C LYS A 116 19.54 -5.72 3.94
N VAL A 117 18.33 -6.23 3.68
CA VAL A 117 18.16 -7.55 3.05
C VAL A 117 18.45 -7.40 1.56
N ASP A 118 19.56 -7.96 1.12
CA ASP A 118 20.02 -7.83 -0.27
C ASP A 118 18.95 -8.24 -1.29
N GLY A 119 18.70 -7.40 -2.30
CA GLY A 119 17.71 -7.60 -3.37
C GLY A 119 16.25 -7.37 -2.97
N ILE A 120 15.95 -6.93 -1.73
CA ILE A 120 14.64 -6.50 -1.28
C ILE A 120 14.56 -4.97 -1.27
N SER A 121 13.46 -4.43 -1.73
CA SER A 121 13.09 -3.02 -1.57
C SER A 121 11.86 -2.91 -0.66
N SER A 122 11.94 -2.04 0.35
CA SER A 122 10.82 -1.83 1.26
C SER A 122 9.68 -1.06 0.63
N CYS A 123 8.45 -1.47 0.96
CA CYS A 123 7.22 -0.77 0.67
C CYS A 123 6.41 -0.58 1.97
N ALA A 124 5.45 0.34 1.99
CA ALA A 124 4.58 0.54 3.14
C ALA A 124 3.15 0.90 2.72
N SER A 125 2.17 0.44 3.52
CA SER A 125 0.78 0.85 3.48
C SER A 125 0.31 1.04 4.92
N ILE A 126 0.46 2.27 5.44
CA ILE A 126 0.31 2.57 6.87
C ILE A 126 -0.68 3.72 7.14
N GLY A 127 -1.60 3.93 6.22
CA GLY A 127 -2.65 4.94 6.36
C GLY A 127 -2.37 6.24 5.61
N ILE A 128 -2.89 7.35 6.13
CA ILE A 128 -2.73 8.71 5.57
C ILE A 128 -1.48 9.32 6.18
N LEU A 129 -0.66 9.94 5.36
CA LEU A 129 0.57 10.63 5.78
C LEU A 129 0.42 12.14 5.66
N ASN A 130 1.06 12.86 6.56
CA ASN A 130 1.40 14.25 6.33
C ASN A 130 2.74 14.37 5.58
N GLU A 131 3.09 15.56 5.15
CA GLU A 131 4.31 15.83 4.38
C GLU A 131 5.60 15.49 5.16
N GLU A 132 5.61 15.76 6.46
CA GLU A 132 6.75 15.48 7.33
C GLU A 132 7.00 13.97 7.45
N ASP A 133 5.94 13.19 7.66
CA ASP A 133 6.02 11.73 7.77
C ASP A 133 6.42 11.11 6.42
N ALA A 134 5.88 11.61 5.32
CA ALA A 134 6.27 11.16 3.98
C ALA A 134 7.77 11.38 3.74
N LYS A 135 8.31 12.52 4.17
CA LYS A 135 9.74 12.83 4.07
C LYS A 135 10.58 11.89 4.94
N LYS A 136 10.17 11.65 6.20
CA LYS A 136 10.88 10.70 7.09
C LYS A 136 10.94 9.30 6.49
N LEU A 137 9.85 8.83 5.86
CA LEU A 137 9.82 7.53 5.18
C LEU A 137 10.77 7.50 3.98
N ALA A 138 10.79 8.57 3.17
CA ALA A 138 11.71 8.69 2.04
C ALA A 138 13.17 8.69 2.49
N ASP A 139 13.48 9.46 3.54
CA ASP A 139 14.83 9.53 4.14
C ASP A 139 15.27 8.19 4.74
N ALA A 140 14.33 7.39 5.25
CA ALA A 140 14.57 6.01 5.70
C ALA A 140 14.82 5.03 4.55
N GLY A 141 14.62 5.44 3.30
CA GLY A 141 14.85 4.64 2.11
C GLY A 141 13.64 3.86 1.62
N LEU A 142 12.41 4.23 2.03
CA LEU A 142 11.19 3.63 1.51
C LEU A 142 11.12 3.82 -0.02
N LYS A 143 10.88 2.74 -0.75
CA LYS A 143 10.83 2.76 -2.22
C LYS A 143 9.45 3.02 -2.78
N ARG A 144 8.40 2.48 -2.15
CA ARG A 144 7.01 2.65 -2.58
C ARG A 144 6.10 2.84 -1.37
N PHE A 145 5.26 3.85 -1.44
CA PHE A 145 4.15 4.01 -0.51
C PHE A 145 2.85 3.66 -1.22
N HIS A 146 2.10 2.72 -0.66
CA HIS A 146 0.82 2.31 -1.21
C HIS A 146 -0.29 3.15 -0.57
N HIS A 147 -0.90 3.98 -1.39
CA HIS A 147 -2.00 4.86 -0.99
C HIS A 147 -3.18 4.67 -1.93
N ASN A 148 -4.32 4.25 -1.37
CA ASN A 148 -5.51 3.92 -2.16
C ASN A 148 -6.55 5.03 -2.02
N ILE A 149 -7.11 5.49 -3.14
CA ILE A 149 -8.27 6.39 -3.16
C ILE A 149 -9.55 5.62 -2.86
N ASN A 150 -9.63 4.34 -3.23
CA ASN A 150 -10.68 3.36 -2.97
C ASN A 150 -11.96 3.52 -3.80
N THR A 151 -12.46 4.74 -4.03
CA THR A 151 -13.66 5.01 -4.83
C THR A 151 -13.67 6.44 -5.35
N SER A 152 -14.68 6.81 -6.16
CA SER A 152 -14.85 8.16 -6.68
C SER A 152 -15.20 9.14 -5.55
N GLN A 153 -14.98 10.43 -5.80
CA GLN A 153 -15.33 11.50 -4.87
C GLN A 153 -16.82 11.47 -4.53
N SER A 154 -17.69 11.28 -5.54
CA SER A 154 -19.15 11.25 -5.36
C SER A 154 -19.63 10.10 -4.47
N ASP A 155 -18.98 8.94 -4.54
CA ASP A 155 -19.39 7.74 -3.82
C ASP A 155 -18.69 7.57 -2.46
N TYR A 156 -17.69 8.42 -2.19
CA TYR A 156 -16.89 8.31 -0.98
C TYR A 156 -17.71 8.35 0.31
N PRO A 157 -18.71 9.24 0.49
CA PRO A 157 -19.54 9.27 1.69
C PRO A 157 -20.35 7.99 1.94
N GLU A 158 -20.65 7.23 0.86
CA GLU A 158 -21.33 5.94 0.98
C GLU A 158 -20.40 4.82 1.46
N VAL A 159 -19.08 4.98 1.25
CA VAL A 159 -18.06 3.98 1.59
C VAL A 159 -17.44 4.24 2.96
N CYS A 160 -17.17 5.50 3.27
CA CYS A 160 -16.52 5.92 4.51
C CYS A 160 -16.98 7.32 4.93
N THR A 161 -17.24 7.50 6.24
CA THR A 161 -17.65 8.79 6.81
C THR A 161 -16.68 9.30 7.89
N THR A 162 -15.62 8.57 8.20
CA THR A 162 -14.64 8.93 9.22
C THR A 162 -13.40 9.63 8.67
N HIS A 163 -13.26 9.67 7.37
CA HIS A 163 -12.34 10.51 6.60
C HIS A 163 -12.93 10.75 5.20
N THR A 164 -12.42 11.75 4.49
CA THR A 164 -12.96 12.21 3.21
C THR A 164 -12.12 11.72 2.03
N TRP A 165 -12.63 11.94 0.82
CA TRP A 165 -11.88 11.71 -0.42
C TRP A 165 -10.67 12.65 -0.50
N GLU A 166 -10.84 13.91 -0.06
CA GLU A 166 -9.79 14.93 -0.02
C GLU A 166 -8.64 14.55 0.93
N ASP A 167 -8.93 13.80 2.00
CA ASP A 167 -7.87 13.25 2.88
C ASP A 167 -6.99 12.20 2.16
N ARG A 168 -7.45 11.70 1.00
CA ARG A 168 -6.77 10.66 0.21
C ARG A 168 -6.11 11.18 -1.06
N VAL A 169 -6.30 12.43 -1.43
CA VAL A 169 -5.76 13.05 -2.63
C VAL A 169 -4.77 14.14 -2.28
#